data_d0a0fbd408ccd50d7a0ed74ef2d711ba
#
_entry.id   d0a0fbd408ccd50d7a0ed74ef2d711ba
#
_cell.length_a   1.000
_cell.length_b   1.000
_cell.length_c   1.000
_cell.angle_alpha   90.00
_cell.angle_beta   90.00
_cell.angle_gamma   90.00
#
_symmetry.space_group_name_H-M   'P 1'
#
loop_
_entity.id
_entity.type
_entity.pdbx_description
1 polymer ?
#
loop_
_entity_poly.entity_id
_entity_poly.type
_entity_poly.pdbx_seq_one_letter_code
_entity_poly.pdbx_strand_id
1 'polypeptide(L)'
;DELDKKVKKKEIIRYSLPRRFHGNPLVVPEIKWVPKIREKIEKGRIPYQVLQLIKKQRQTHYPLLIFVSEIELGQQFTENLKKYFPKETVGFVSSQTTDRLRMVEEVRNRAITMLVSTTILERGVTFPFVDVFVLESNHKLFTKSALVQISGRVGRSKERPTGKLLFLSDGITREMKKAIKEIKEMNQEAGF
;
A
#
# COMPACT_ATOMS: atom_id res chain seq x y z
N ASP A 1 15.67 -2.33 -34.31
CA ASP A 1 16.84 -1.48 -34.21
C ASP A 1 17.19 -1.21 -32.75
N GLU A 2 18.47 -1.22 -32.40
CA GLU A 2 18.91 -1.15 -31.00
C GLU A 2 18.59 0.22 -30.35
N LEU A 3 18.52 1.26 -31.18
CA LEU A 3 18.09 2.59 -30.77
C LEU A 3 16.60 2.64 -30.44
N ASP A 4 15.77 2.00 -31.24
CA ASP A 4 14.33 1.93 -31.00
C ASP A 4 13.99 1.12 -29.74
N LYS A 5 14.81 0.10 -29.43
CA LYS A 5 14.68 -0.66 -28.17
C LYS A 5 15.06 0.18 -26.94
N LYS A 6 16.07 1.05 -27.06
CA LYS A 6 16.48 1.96 -25.97
C LYS A 6 15.48 3.10 -25.76
N VAL A 7 14.91 3.63 -26.83
CA VAL A 7 13.87 4.67 -26.78
C VAL A 7 12.59 4.10 -26.20
N LYS A 8 12.15 2.93 -26.66
CA LYS A 8 10.98 2.24 -26.09
C LYS A 8 11.17 1.86 -24.62
N LYS A 9 12.37 1.47 -24.22
CA LYS A 9 12.67 1.16 -22.82
C LYS A 9 12.65 2.43 -21.94
N LYS A 10 13.12 3.55 -22.45
CA LYS A 10 13.02 4.84 -21.77
C LYS A 10 11.59 5.37 -21.72
N GLU A 11 10.81 5.17 -22.78
CA GLU A 11 9.39 5.54 -22.81
C GLU A 11 8.55 4.67 -21.88
N ILE A 12 8.80 3.37 -21.85
CA ILE A 12 8.13 2.45 -20.91
C ILE A 12 8.43 2.84 -19.46
N ILE A 13 9.67 3.21 -19.15
CA ILE A 13 10.05 3.74 -17.83
C ILE A 13 9.37 5.09 -17.55
N ARG A 14 9.19 5.92 -18.56
CA ARG A 14 8.50 7.21 -18.46
C ARG A 14 6.99 7.05 -18.14
N TYR A 15 6.34 6.01 -18.65
CA TYR A 15 4.91 5.75 -18.46
C TYR A 15 4.60 4.89 -17.23
N SER A 16 5.50 4.01 -16.81
CA SER A 16 5.27 3.13 -15.66
C SER A 16 5.42 3.82 -14.32
N LEU A 17 6.09 4.97 -14.27
CA LEU A 17 6.31 5.75 -13.06
C LEU A 17 6.19 7.23 -13.35
N PRO A 18 5.09 7.84 -12.91
CA PRO A 18 5.03 9.28 -12.92
C PRO A 18 6.20 9.81 -12.08
N ARG A 19 7.11 10.57 -12.71
CA ARG A 19 8.13 11.32 -11.98
C ARG A 19 7.45 12.10 -10.89
N ARG A 20 7.92 11.95 -9.66
CA ARG A 20 7.39 12.73 -8.56
C ARG A 20 7.66 14.21 -8.82
N PHE A 21 6.61 15.01 -8.81
CA PHE A 21 6.69 16.45 -9.02
C PHE A 21 7.64 17.16 -8.07
N HIS A 22 7.76 16.64 -6.85
CA HIS A 22 8.58 17.28 -5.80
C HIS A 22 10.06 16.88 -5.83
N GLY A 23 10.47 16.00 -6.74
CA GLY A 23 11.88 15.59 -6.87
C GLY A 23 12.45 14.78 -5.71
N ASN A 24 11.62 14.30 -4.78
CA ASN A 24 12.05 13.47 -3.68
C ASN A 24 12.08 11.99 -4.07
N PRO A 25 12.89 11.13 -3.38
CA PRO A 25 12.93 9.71 -3.69
C PRO A 25 11.61 9.01 -3.43
N LEU A 26 11.39 7.90 -4.13
CA LEU A 26 10.30 6.97 -3.83
C LEU A 26 10.52 6.35 -2.46
N VAL A 27 9.44 6.17 -1.71
CA VAL A 27 9.52 5.49 -0.42
C VAL A 27 9.79 4.01 -0.66
N VAL A 28 10.84 3.49 -0.02
CA VAL A 28 11.23 2.08 -0.10
C VAL A 28 10.45 1.30 0.96
N PRO A 29 9.76 0.21 0.59
CA PRO A 29 9.02 -0.58 1.57
C PRO A 29 9.94 -1.27 2.57
N GLU A 30 9.48 -1.35 3.80
CA GLU A 30 10.13 -2.07 4.89
C GLU A 30 9.38 -3.38 5.15
N ILE A 31 10.09 -4.51 5.17
CA ILE A 31 9.50 -5.81 5.46
C ILE A 31 9.48 -6.02 6.98
N LYS A 32 8.30 -6.34 7.51
CA LYS A 32 8.10 -6.74 8.91
C LYS A 32 7.63 -8.18 8.96
N TRP A 33 8.36 -9.03 9.65
CA TRP A 33 7.96 -10.42 9.84
C TRP A 33 6.81 -10.52 10.83
N VAL A 34 5.72 -11.13 10.40
CA VAL A 34 4.52 -11.36 11.20
C VAL A 34 4.00 -12.77 10.92
N PRO A 35 4.13 -13.70 11.85
CA PRO A 35 3.65 -15.05 11.65
C PRO A 35 2.15 -15.16 11.77
N LYS A 36 1.56 -16.12 11.03
CA LYS A 36 0.16 -16.56 11.16
C LYS A 36 -0.88 -15.44 11.06
N ILE A 37 -0.67 -14.51 10.14
CA ILE A 37 -1.57 -13.36 9.94
C ILE A 37 -3.00 -13.85 9.65
N ARG A 38 -3.15 -14.71 8.66
CA ARG A 38 -4.46 -15.21 8.20
C ARG A 38 -5.20 -15.96 9.31
N GLU A 39 -4.53 -16.88 9.97
CA GLU A 39 -5.14 -17.68 11.05
C GLU A 39 -5.70 -16.80 12.17
N LYS A 40 -4.96 -15.77 12.56
CA LYS A 40 -5.39 -14.85 13.63
C LYS A 40 -6.56 -13.99 13.18
N ILE A 41 -6.52 -13.49 11.96
CA ILE A 41 -7.63 -12.68 11.40
C ILE A 41 -8.92 -13.51 11.34
N GLU A 42 -8.85 -14.74 10.86
CA GLU A 42 -10.00 -15.66 10.76
C GLU A 42 -10.61 -15.98 12.13
N LYS A 43 -9.80 -15.91 13.18
CA LYS A 43 -10.26 -16.08 14.58
C LYS A 43 -10.76 -14.77 15.21
N GLY A 44 -10.95 -13.71 14.45
CA GLY A 44 -11.43 -12.43 14.95
C GLY A 44 -10.37 -11.60 15.67
N ARG A 45 -9.08 -11.91 15.46
CA ARG A 45 -7.96 -11.25 16.13
C ARG A 45 -7.13 -10.44 15.15
N ILE A 46 -6.32 -9.54 15.68
CA ILE A 46 -5.25 -8.86 14.95
C ILE A 46 -3.93 -9.33 15.56
N PRO A 47 -2.96 -9.79 14.75
CA PRO A 47 -1.65 -10.14 15.29
C PRO A 47 -1.07 -8.99 16.12
N TYR A 48 -0.46 -9.33 17.24
CA TYR A 48 0.03 -8.32 18.18
C TYR A 48 0.96 -7.29 17.53
N GLN A 49 1.90 -7.74 16.69
CA GLN A 49 2.82 -6.86 15.99
C GLN A 49 2.08 -5.89 15.05
N VAL A 50 1.07 -6.39 14.33
CA VAL A 50 0.25 -5.57 13.43
C VAL A 50 -0.55 -4.55 14.23
N LEU A 51 -1.12 -4.97 15.36
CA LEU A 51 -1.87 -4.07 16.23
C LEU A 51 -1.00 -2.92 16.74
N GLN A 52 0.23 -3.20 17.18
CA GLN A 52 1.15 -2.18 17.65
C GLN A 52 1.57 -1.22 16.52
N LEU A 53 1.84 -1.74 15.33
CA LEU A 53 2.18 -0.92 14.16
C LEU A 53 1.03 0.01 13.77
N ILE A 54 -0.21 -0.49 13.79
CA ILE A 54 -1.39 0.33 13.50
C ILE A 54 -1.59 1.39 14.60
N LYS A 55 -1.50 1.04 15.87
CA LYS A 55 -1.62 2.00 16.98
C LYS A 55 -0.62 3.15 16.83
N LYS A 56 0.62 2.83 16.53
CA LYS A 56 1.67 3.84 16.31
C LYS A 56 1.35 4.73 15.11
N GLN A 57 0.91 4.14 14.02
CA GLN A 57 0.52 4.89 12.82
C GLN A 57 -0.69 5.79 13.11
N ARG A 58 -1.68 5.33 13.86
CA ARG A 58 -2.86 6.16 14.21
C ARG A 58 -2.51 7.39 15.01
N GLN A 59 -1.43 7.38 15.79
CA GLN A 59 -0.95 8.56 16.52
C GLN A 59 -0.50 9.69 15.59
N THR A 60 -0.15 9.38 14.35
CA THR A 60 0.23 10.39 13.35
C THR A 60 -0.96 11.17 12.80
N HIS A 61 -2.17 10.65 12.94
CA HIS A 61 -3.41 11.14 12.35
C HIS A 61 -3.45 11.13 10.81
N TYR A 62 -2.42 10.62 10.14
CA TYR A 62 -2.45 10.43 8.69
C TYR A 62 -3.33 9.25 8.32
N PRO A 63 -4.04 9.30 7.17
CA PRO A 63 -4.84 8.16 6.73
C PRO A 63 -3.98 6.91 6.50
N LEU A 64 -4.54 5.75 6.80
CA LEU A 64 -3.89 4.46 6.59
C LEU A 64 -4.66 3.64 5.55
N LEU A 65 -3.96 3.23 4.48
CA LEU A 65 -4.45 2.24 3.54
C LEU A 65 -3.85 0.88 3.89
N ILE A 66 -4.69 -0.15 3.95
CA ILE A 66 -4.26 -1.52 4.21
C ILE A 66 -4.70 -2.40 3.05
N PHE A 67 -3.73 -2.91 2.29
CA PHE A 67 -4.00 -3.80 1.16
C PHE A 67 -4.01 -5.25 1.62
N VAL A 68 -5.01 -5.99 1.17
CA VAL A 68 -5.19 -7.42 1.42
C VAL A 68 -5.40 -8.16 0.11
N SER A 69 -5.14 -9.47 0.08
CA SER A 69 -5.18 -10.27 -1.13
C SER A 69 -6.59 -10.67 -1.56
N GLU A 70 -7.51 -10.87 -0.63
CA GLU A 70 -8.82 -11.46 -0.89
C GLU A 70 -9.94 -10.71 -0.18
N ILE A 71 -11.11 -10.70 -0.81
CA ILE A 71 -12.29 -9.99 -0.29
C ILE A 71 -12.70 -10.50 1.10
N GLU A 72 -12.78 -11.82 1.26
CA GLU A 72 -13.19 -12.43 2.53
C GLU A 72 -12.24 -12.08 3.68
N LEU A 73 -10.94 -12.19 3.44
CA LEU A 73 -9.93 -11.78 4.42
C LEU A 73 -10.03 -10.28 4.74
N GLY A 74 -10.24 -9.45 3.72
CA GLY A 74 -10.38 -8.01 3.89
C GLY A 74 -11.61 -7.63 4.70
N GLN A 75 -12.75 -8.27 4.47
CA GLN A 75 -13.96 -8.07 5.24
C GLN A 75 -13.77 -8.47 6.71
N GLN A 76 -13.18 -9.63 6.94
CA GLN A 76 -12.90 -10.12 8.28
C GLN A 76 -11.92 -9.18 9.02
N PHE A 77 -10.86 -8.75 8.36
CA PHE A 77 -9.90 -7.82 8.93
C PHE A 77 -10.53 -6.46 9.26
N THR A 78 -11.40 -5.96 8.38
CA THR A 78 -12.14 -4.71 8.61
C THR A 78 -13.00 -4.80 9.87
N GLU A 79 -13.74 -5.90 10.05
CA GLU A 79 -14.54 -6.11 11.26
C GLU A 79 -13.66 -6.21 12.52
N ASN A 80 -12.50 -6.87 12.42
CA ASN A 80 -11.56 -6.93 13.53
C ASN A 80 -11.03 -5.52 13.89
N LEU A 81 -10.69 -4.71 12.88
CA LEU A 81 -10.25 -3.33 13.09
C LEU A 81 -11.30 -2.48 13.82
N LYS A 82 -12.56 -2.59 13.44
CA LYS A 82 -13.64 -1.86 14.10
C LYS A 82 -13.76 -2.19 15.57
N LYS A 83 -13.50 -3.43 15.95
CA LYS A 83 -13.50 -3.86 17.37
C LYS A 83 -12.33 -3.26 18.16
N TYR A 84 -11.13 -3.29 17.58
CA TYR A 84 -9.92 -2.82 18.24
C TYR A 84 -9.77 -1.29 18.22
N PHE A 85 -10.37 -0.63 17.24
CA PHE A 85 -10.28 0.81 17.04
C PHE A 85 -11.68 1.45 16.91
N PRO A 86 -12.47 1.43 17.98
CA PRO A 86 -13.87 1.90 17.90
C PRO A 86 -13.99 3.41 17.64
N LYS A 87 -12.93 4.17 17.85
CA LYS A 87 -12.89 5.61 17.57
C LYS A 87 -12.50 5.96 16.14
N GLU A 88 -12.01 4.97 15.38
CA GLU A 88 -11.62 5.17 13.99
C GLU A 88 -12.79 4.85 13.05
N THR A 89 -12.80 5.49 11.90
CA THR A 89 -13.75 5.17 10.84
C THR A 89 -13.06 4.27 9.82
N VAL A 90 -13.44 3.01 9.80
CA VAL A 90 -12.84 1.98 8.95
C VAL A 90 -13.76 1.68 7.78
N GLY A 91 -13.24 1.82 6.56
CA GLY A 91 -13.91 1.43 5.33
C GLY A 91 -13.28 0.20 4.70
N PHE A 92 -14.05 -0.47 3.85
CA PHE A 92 -13.60 -1.59 3.04
C PHE A 92 -14.00 -1.36 1.59
N VAL A 93 -13.06 -1.57 0.66
CA VAL A 93 -13.28 -1.44 -0.79
C VAL A 93 -12.70 -2.63 -1.53
N SER A 94 -13.47 -3.13 -2.50
CA SER A 94 -13.03 -4.20 -3.41
C SER A 94 -13.54 -3.90 -4.82
N SER A 95 -13.20 -4.79 -5.78
CA SER A 95 -13.73 -4.70 -7.14
C SER A 95 -15.27 -4.77 -7.21
N GLN A 96 -15.91 -5.33 -6.18
CA GLN A 96 -17.35 -5.46 -6.07
C GLN A 96 -18.04 -4.25 -5.42
N THR A 97 -17.26 -3.30 -4.90
CA THR A 97 -17.80 -2.10 -4.25
C THR A 97 -18.33 -1.12 -5.30
N THR A 98 -19.59 -0.72 -5.18
CA THR A 98 -20.23 0.23 -6.11
C THR A 98 -19.82 1.67 -5.87
N ASP A 99 -19.55 2.04 -4.62
CA ASP A 99 -19.27 3.40 -4.15
C ASP A 99 -17.76 3.70 -4.02
N ARG A 100 -16.91 3.10 -4.85
CA ARG A 100 -15.45 3.23 -4.73
C ARG A 100 -14.96 4.67 -4.72
N LEU A 101 -15.46 5.49 -5.64
CA LEU A 101 -15.06 6.90 -5.75
C LEU A 101 -15.45 7.72 -4.53
N ARG A 102 -16.64 7.46 -3.97
CA ARG A 102 -17.08 8.11 -2.73
C ARG A 102 -16.20 7.75 -1.56
N MET A 103 -15.82 6.47 -1.41
CA MET A 103 -14.92 6.02 -0.34
C MET A 103 -13.55 6.64 -0.46
N VAL A 104 -13.01 6.77 -1.68
CA VAL A 104 -11.76 7.46 -1.93
C VAL A 104 -11.83 8.92 -1.47
N GLU A 105 -12.91 9.61 -1.81
CA GLU A 105 -13.11 10.99 -1.40
C GLU A 105 -13.23 11.14 0.12
N GLU A 106 -13.91 10.20 0.77
CA GLU A 106 -14.00 10.15 2.24
C GLU A 106 -12.65 9.93 2.92
N VAL A 107 -11.73 9.19 2.31
CA VAL A 107 -10.35 9.09 2.79
C VAL A 107 -9.61 10.41 2.62
N ARG A 108 -9.76 11.08 1.49
CA ARG A 108 -9.12 12.38 1.22
C ARG A 108 -9.54 13.45 2.22
N ASN A 109 -10.83 13.51 2.53
CA ASN A 109 -11.36 14.49 3.47
C ASN A 109 -11.30 14.02 4.93
N ARG A 110 -10.68 12.86 5.16
CA ARG A 110 -10.47 12.24 6.48
C ARG A 110 -11.75 11.82 7.21
N ALA A 111 -12.84 11.64 6.49
CA ALA A 111 -14.04 10.99 7.04
C ALA A 111 -13.80 9.50 7.27
N ILE A 112 -13.07 8.82 6.37
CA ILE A 112 -12.52 7.49 6.60
C ILE A 112 -11.05 7.63 6.99
N THR A 113 -10.66 7.05 8.10
CA THR A 113 -9.31 7.15 8.66
C THR A 113 -8.43 5.94 8.36
N MET A 114 -9.06 4.77 8.21
CA MET A 114 -8.40 3.53 7.75
C MET A 114 -9.25 2.88 6.65
N LEU A 115 -8.63 2.61 5.51
CA LEU A 115 -9.29 1.94 4.38
C LEU A 115 -8.60 0.62 4.08
N VAL A 116 -9.35 -0.47 4.17
CA VAL A 116 -8.90 -1.80 3.75
C VAL A 116 -9.31 -2.00 2.29
N SER A 117 -8.37 -2.40 1.44
CA SER A 117 -8.60 -2.57 0.00
C SER A 117 -8.02 -3.88 -0.50
N THR A 118 -8.78 -4.59 -1.33
CA THR A 118 -8.30 -5.79 -2.02
C THR A 118 -7.73 -5.49 -3.40
N THR A 119 -8.11 -4.38 -4.00
CA THR A 119 -7.70 -4.03 -5.35
C THR A 119 -6.72 -2.88 -5.35
N ILE A 120 -5.93 -2.83 -6.40
CA ILE A 120 -5.22 -1.61 -6.74
C ILE A 120 -6.28 -0.59 -7.10
N LEU A 121 -6.41 0.44 -6.28
CA LEU A 121 -7.33 1.54 -6.53
C LEU A 121 -7.00 2.20 -7.87
N GLU A 122 -8.05 2.65 -8.56
CA GLU A 122 -7.98 3.11 -9.95
C GLU A 122 -6.81 4.05 -10.24
N ARG A 123 -6.28 3.96 -11.46
CA ARG A 123 -5.22 4.84 -11.93
C ARG A 123 -5.68 6.30 -11.88
N GLY A 124 -4.79 7.19 -11.49
CA GLY A 124 -5.09 8.61 -11.38
C GLY A 124 -5.71 9.03 -10.06
N VAL A 125 -6.09 8.10 -9.21
CA VAL A 125 -6.53 8.41 -7.86
C VAL A 125 -5.33 8.62 -6.96
N THR A 126 -5.23 9.79 -6.38
CA THR A 126 -4.17 10.12 -5.42
C THR A 126 -4.74 10.25 -4.02
N PHE A 127 -4.00 9.73 -3.06
CA PHE A 127 -4.26 9.92 -1.64
C PHE A 127 -3.11 10.73 -1.05
N PRO A 128 -3.31 12.02 -0.80
CA PRO A 128 -2.27 12.79 -0.12
C PRO A 128 -2.11 12.30 1.33
N PHE A 129 -0.88 12.27 1.81
CA PHE A 129 -0.53 12.01 3.21
C PHE A 129 -0.77 10.59 3.72
N VAL A 130 -1.06 9.60 2.86
CA VAL A 130 -1.32 8.23 3.30
C VAL A 130 -0.06 7.47 3.69
N ASP A 131 -0.21 6.62 4.70
CA ASP A 131 0.67 5.48 4.95
C ASP A 131 0.03 4.21 4.37
N VAL A 132 0.84 3.23 4.03
CA VAL A 132 0.38 1.99 3.40
C VAL A 132 0.99 0.78 4.10
N PHE A 133 0.13 -0.15 4.51
CA PHE A 133 0.51 -1.47 4.96
C PHE A 133 -0.03 -2.51 3.98
N VAL A 134 0.81 -3.47 3.61
CA VAL A 134 0.39 -4.61 2.79
C VAL A 134 0.35 -5.85 3.68
N LEU A 135 -0.85 -6.36 3.89
CA LEU A 135 -1.10 -7.51 4.75
C LEU A 135 -0.89 -8.80 3.96
N GLU A 136 -0.14 -9.77 4.50
CA GLU A 136 0.28 -10.95 3.74
C GLU A 136 0.95 -10.59 2.40
N SER A 137 1.93 -9.72 2.43
CA SER A 137 2.63 -9.26 1.22
C SER A 137 3.33 -10.38 0.44
N ASN A 138 3.54 -11.54 1.08
CA ASN A 138 4.06 -12.76 0.44
C ASN A 138 2.99 -13.58 -0.29
N HIS A 139 1.71 -13.18 -0.27
CA HIS A 139 0.65 -13.88 -0.99
C HIS A 139 0.90 -13.82 -2.51
N LYS A 140 0.58 -14.92 -3.21
CA LYS A 140 0.81 -15.06 -4.66
C LYS A 140 0.15 -13.98 -5.52
N LEU A 141 -0.93 -13.38 -5.06
CA LEU A 141 -1.62 -12.29 -5.78
C LEU A 141 -0.85 -10.97 -5.74
N PHE A 142 0.08 -10.80 -4.81
CA PHE A 142 0.96 -9.64 -4.77
C PHE A 142 2.18 -9.85 -5.66
N THR A 143 2.00 -9.57 -6.94
CA THR A 143 3.08 -9.59 -7.94
C THR A 143 4.02 -8.39 -7.74
N LYS A 144 5.21 -8.46 -8.34
CA LYS A 144 6.14 -7.32 -8.36
C LYS A 144 5.44 -6.04 -8.82
N SER A 145 4.70 -6.10 -9.92
CA SER A 145 3.99 -4.95 -10.48
C SER A 145 2.95 -4.37 -9.50
N ALA A 146 2.16 -5.24 -8.87
CA ALA A 146 1.18 -4.82 -7.88
C ALA A 146 1.85 -4.13 -6.68
N LEU A 147 2.93 -4.73 -6.15
CA LEU A 147 3.64 -4.18 -5.00
C LEU A 147 4.31 -2.83 -5.31
N VAL A 148 4.86 -2.66 -6.52
CA VAL A 148 5.42 -1.37 -6.96
C VAL A 148 4.33 -0.30 -7.05
N GLN A 149 3.18 -0.63 -7.64
CA GLN A 149 2.06 0.32 -7.76
C GLN A 149 1.48 0.71 -6.40
N ILE A 150 1.32 -0.26 -5.50
CA ILE A 150 0.87 -0.02 -4.12
C ILE A 150 1.88 0.89 -3.39
N SER A 151 3.16 0.60 -3.51
CA SER A 151 4.24 1.38 -2.89
C SER A 151 4.26 2.82 -3.39
N GLY A 152 3.92 3.05 -4.64
CA GLY A 152 3.83 4.37 -5.24
C GLY A 152 2.74 5.26 -4.66
N ARG A 153 1.85 4.75 -3.82
CA ARG A 153 0.82 5.55 -3.14
C ARG A 153 1.38 6.41 -2.00
N VAL A 154 2.52 6.02 -1.44
CA VAL A 154 3.14 6.71 -0.31
C VAL A 154 4.05 7.83 -0.80
N GLY A 155 4.04 8.98 -0.11
CA GLY A 155 4.91 10.11 -0.41
C GLY A 155 4.55 10.85 -1.71
N ARG A 156 3.29 10.85 -2.11
CA ARG A 156 2.81 11.52 -3.32
C ARG A 156 2.69 13.03 -3.17
N SER A 157 2.48 13.51 -1.97
CA SER A 157 2.30 14.93 -1.71
C SER A 157 3.65 15.63 -1.54
N LYS A 158 3.75 16.83 -2.09
CA LYS A 158 4.92 17.70 -1.90
C LYS A 158 5.11 18.06 -0.43
N GLU A 159 4.03 18.25 0.29
CA GLU A 159 4.02 18.59 1.72
C GLU A 159 4.40 17.40 2.61
N ARG A 160 4.19 16.18 2.12
CA ARG A 160 4.62 14.95 2.79
C ARG A 160 5.19 13.98 1.77
N PRO A 161 6.46 14.18 1.35
CA PRO A 161 7.10 13.32 0.34
C PRO A 161 7.55 11.96 0.88
N THR A 162 7.27 11.68 2.14
CA THR A 162 7.62 10.45 2.85
C THR A 162 6.37 9.79 3.42
N GLY A 163 6.54 8.70 4.15
CA GLY A 163 5.47 7.99 4.84
C GLY A 163 5.91 6.61 5.26
N LYS A 164 5.05 5.93 6.01
CA LYS A 164 5.23 4.53 6.35
C LYS A 164 4.73 3.64 5.22
N LEU A 165 5.57 2.70 4.81
CA LEU A 165 5.25 1.71 3.80
C LEU A 165 5.78 0.37 4.30
N LEU A 166 4.88 -0.49 4.78
CA LEU A 166 5.24 -1.75 5.41
C LEU A 166 4.68 -2.93 4.62
N PHE A 167 5.55 -3.91 4.36
CA PHE A 167 5.16 -5.22 3.88
C PHE A 167 5.14 -6.17 5.07
N LEU A 168 3.94 -6.57 5.50
CA LEU A 168 3.72 -7.46 6.63
C LEU A 168 3.59 -8.90 6.11
N SER A 169 4.52 -9.77 6.48
CA SER A 169 4.57 -11.12 5.91
C SER A 169 5.22 -12.13 6.85
N ASP A 170 4.92 -13.40 6.64
CA ASP A 170 5.58 -14.51 7.31
C ASP A 170 6.67 -15.18 6.45
N GLY A 171 7.05 -14.53 5.37
CA GLY A 171 8.10 -14.97 4.46
C GLY A 171 8.44 -13.91 3.44
N ILE A 172 9.54 -14.10 2.72
CA ILE A 172 10.00 -13.18 1.68
C ILE A 172 9.92 -13.90 0.33
N THR A 173 9.07 -13.39 -0.55
CA THR A 173 8.92 -13.91 -1.91
C THR A 173 9.89 -13.25 -2.88
N ARG A 174 10.10 -13.89 -4.03
CA ARG A 174 10.83 -13.31 -5.16
C ARG A 174 10.18 -12.00 -5.63
N GLU A 175 8.86 -11.95 -5.67
CA GLU A 175 8.10 -10.77 -6.09
C GLU A 175 8.34 -9.58 -5.17
N MET A 176 8.37 -9.81 -3.85
CA MET A 176 8.70 -8.77 -2.86
C MET A 176 10.12 -8.23 -3.08
N LYS A 177 11.10 -9.11 -3.25
CA LYS A 177 12.50 -8.71 -3.52
C LYS A 177 12.63 -7.91 -4.80
N LYS A 178 11.97 -8.34 -5.86
CA LYS A 178 11.98 -7.65 -7.16
C LYS A 178 11.34 -6.27 -7.08
N ALA A 179 10.24 -6.14 -6.34
CA ALA A 179 9.57 -4.86 -6.15
C ALA A 179 10.47 -3.86 -5.43
N ILE A 180 11.09 -4.28 -4.34
CA ILE A 180 12.01 -3.44 -3.56
C ILE A 180 13.23 -3.04 -4.40
N LYS A 181 13.80 -3.99 -5.13
CA LYS A 181 14.93 -3.72 -6.03
C LYS A 181 14.57 -2.70 -7.10
N GLU A 182 13.42 -2.85 -7.75
CA GLU A 182 12.96 -1.91 -8.76
C GLU A 182 12.81 -0.50 -8.21
N ILE A 183 12.21 -0.34 -7.04
CA ILE A 183 12.05 0.97 -6.40
C ILE A 183 13.41 1.60 -6.08
N LYS A 184 14.35 0.83 -5.55
CA LYS A 184 15.72 1.31 -5.27
C LYS A 184 16.45 1.73 -6.53
N GLU A 185 16.34 0.93 -7.60
CA GLU A 185 16.95 1.24 -8.90
C GLU A 185 16.39 2.54 -9.48
N MET A 186 15.07 2.74 -9.36
CA MET A 186 14.47 3.99 -9.81
C MET A 186 14.96 5.21 -9.04
N ASN A 187 15.15 5.09 -7.75
CA ASN A 187 15.75 6.14 -6.95
C ASN A 187 17.18 6.44 -7.40
N GLN A 188 17.98 5.42 -7.68
CA GLN A 188 19.35 5.58 -8.19
C GLN A 188 19.38 6.27 -9.55
N GLU A 189 18.51 5.88 -10.47
CA GLU A 189 18.40 6.51 -11.79
C GLU A 189 17.96 7.98 -11.71
N ALA A 190 17.24 8.35 -10.66
CA ALA A 190 16.84 9.74 -10.38
C ALA A 190 17.89 10.54 -9.62
N GLY A 191 19.04 9.93 -9.26
CA GLY A 191 20.15 10.62 -8.58
C GLY A 191 20.11 10.55 -7.05
N PHE A 192 19.34 9.63 -6.47
CA PHE A 192 19.25 9.44 -5.01
C PHE A 192 20.10 8.30 -4.51
#